data_00a8987f3a7408fdd166081ea5b901e9
#
_entry.id   00a8987f3a7408fdd166081ea5b901e9
#
_cell.length_a   1.000
_cell.length_b   1.000
_cell.length_c   1.000
_cell.angle_alpha   90.00
_cell.angle_beta   90.00
_cell.angle_gamma   90.00
#
_symmetry.space_group_name_H-M   'P 1'
#
loop_
_entity.id
_entity.type
_entity.pdbx_description
1 polymer ?
#
loop_
_entity_poly.entity_id
_entity_poly.type
_entity_poly.pdbx_seq_one_letter_code
_entity_poly.pdbx_strand_id
1 'polypeptide(L)'
;STLLASSAASDVYKRQEMLYPENWGYVEDLLSYVAIGARSVEDQQHRLTVSGFDVASGMKNPTSGDFSVMLNSVYAAQHPHHFVYRGYEVETTGNPLTHVVLRGAVSKHGNTTQNYHYEDLIRLCEMYQEMDLVNPAAVVDVNHSNSGKKFKEQIRIVKEVMHNRQVSSDIKHMVKGVMIESYIEEGNQKIGDHIYGKSITDPCLGWEDSRDLIYTIADMCR
;
A
#
# COMPACT_ATOMS: atom_id res chain seq x y z
N SER A 1 25.22 -1.75 -7.10
CA SER A 1 25.18 -2.44 -8.42
C SER A 1 24.57 -3.85 -8.33
N THR A 2 24.74 -4.57 -7.23
CA THR A 2 24.22 -5.95 -7.06
C THR A 2 22.68 -5.98 -6.97
N LEU A 3 22.05 -4.99 -6.36
CA LEU A 3 20.59 -4.87 -6.25
C LEU A 3 19.93 -4.58 -7.61
N LEU A 4 20.54 -3.73 -8.44
CA LEU A 4 20.06 -3.42 -9.78
C LEU A 4 20.16 -4.63 -10.71
N ALA A 5 21.28 -5.35 -10.68
CA ALA A 5 21.47 -6.57 -11.46
C ALA A 5 20.49 -7.69 -11.04
N SER A 6 20.22 -7.84 -9.74
CA SER A 6 19.21 -8.78 -9.22
C SER A 6 17.80 -8.40 -9.65
N SER A 7 17.47 -7.12 -9.71
CA SER A 7 16.15 -6.63 -10.16
C SER A 7 15.95 -6.84 -11.66
N ALA A 8 16.96 -6.58 -12.49
CA ALA A 8 16.91 -6.80 -13.93
C ALA A 8 16.85 -8.28 -14.33
N ALA A 9 17.38 -9.18 -13.48
CA ALA A 9 17.39 -10.63 -13.74
C ALA A 9 16.10 -11.34 -13.29
N SER A 10 15.17 -10.67 -12.62
CA SER A 10 13.93 -11.27 -12.15
C SER A 10 12.73 -10.70 -12.91
N ASP A 11 11.95 -11.53 -13.57
CA ASP A 11 10.64 -11.19 -14.17
C ASP A 11 9.57 -10.86 -13.13
N VAL A 12 9.98 -10.26 -12.01
CA VAL A 12 9.08 -9.92 -10.90
C VAL A 12 8.82 -8.43 -10.89
N TYR A 13 7.56 -8.04 -10.88
CA TYR A 13 7.16 -6.65 -10.69
C TYR A 13 7.67 -6.13 -9.34
N LYS A 14 8.37 -5.01 -9.37
CA LYS A 14 8.95 -4.39 -8.18
C LYS A 14 8.03 -3.32 -7.62
N ARG A 15 7.90 -3.32 -6.30
CA ARG A 15 7.18 -2.33 -5.51
C ARG A 15 8.14 -1.63 -4.54
N GLN A 16 8.00 -0.31 -4.43
CA GLN A 16 8.81 0.52 -3.53
C GLN A 16 7.91 1.38 -2.64
N GLU A 17 8.18 1.43 -1.34
CA GLU A 17 7.70 2.52 -0.49
C GLU A 17 8.61 3.74 -0.72
N MET A 18 8.04 4.83 -1.22
CA MET A 18 8.77 6.04 -1.56
C MET A 18 8.94 6.90 -0.30
N LEU A 19 10.06 6.72 0.39
CA LEU A 19 10.41 7.52 1.57
C LEU A 19 10.93 8.90 1.20
N TYR A 20 11.67 8.98 0.10
CA TYR A 20 12.27 10.20 -0.43
C TYR A 20 11.90 10.34 -1.90
N PRO A 21 11.07 11.33 -2.29
CA PRO A 21 10.66 11.53 -3.69
C PRO A 21 11.84 11.68 -4.65
N GLU A 22 12.96 12.24 -4.16
CA GLU A 22 14.17 12.45 -4.95
C GLU A 22 14.80 11.17 -5.46
N ASN A 23 14.48 10.03 -4.86
CA ASN A 23 15.01 8.72 -5.29
C ASN A 23 14.31 8.18 -6.54
N TRP A 24 13.19 8.78 -6.97
CA TRP A 24 12.43 8.31 -8.14
C TRP A 24 13.32 8.10 -9.36
N GLY A 25 14.09 9.10 -9.77
CA GLY A 25 14.93 9.02 -10.96
C GLY A 25 16.03 7.93 -10.95
N TYR A 26 16.24 7.25 -9.80
CA TYR A 26 17.17 6.12 -9.70
C TYR A 26 16.51 4.75 -9.88
N VAL A 27 15.18 4.69 -9.82
CA VAL A 27 14.45 3.41 -9.75
C VAL A 27 13.23 3.37 -10.67
N GLU A 28 12.90 4.45 -11.35
CA GLU A 28 11.67 4.59 -12.15
C GLU A 28 11.51 3.49 -13.20
N ASP A 29 12.60 3.09 -13.85
CA ASP A 29 12.64 2.03 -14.87
C ASP A 29 12.53 0.60 -14.29
N LEU A 30 12.56 0.46 -12.96
CA LEU A 30 12.52 -0.82 -12.27
C LEU A 30 11.21 -1.05 -11.52
N LEU A 31 10.40 -0.01 -11.36
CA LEU A 31 9.21 -0.06 -10.52
C LEU A 31 7.94 -0.17 -11.36
N SER A 32 7.04 -1.03 -10.95
CA SER A 32 5.67 -1.14 -11.45
C SER A 32 4.63 -0.64 -10.45
N TYR A 33 5.05 -0.33 -9.24
CA TYR A 33 4.19 0.12 -8.15
C TYR A 33 4.97 0.96 -7.13
N VAL A 34 4.36 2.06 -6.71
CA VAL A 34 4.88 2.90 -5.63
C VAL A 34 3.85 2.98 -4.50
N ALA A 35 4.29 2.96 -3.25
CA ALA A 35 3.45 3.26 -2.11
C ALA A 35 3.98 4.50 -1.38
N ILE A 36 3.08 5.42 -1.05
CA ILE A 36 3.37 6.52 -0.13
C ILE A 36 2.95 6.10 1.27
N GLY A 37 3.92 6.09 2.17
CA GLY A 37 3.74 5.60 3.54
C GLY A 37 2.86 6.51 4.39
N ALA A 38 2.35 5.95 5.49
CA ALA A 38 1.46 6.65 6.42
C ALA A 38 2.09 7.90 7.07
N ARG A 39 3.42 7.98 7.13
CA ARG A 39 4.15 9.14 7.67
C ARG A 39 4.43 10.22 6.62
N SER A 40 4.28 9.89 5.36
CA SER A 40 4.60 10.76 4.22
C SER A 40 3.38 11.22 3.44
N VAL A 41 2.21 10.60 3.65
CA VAL A 41 0.99 10.87 2.87
C VAL A 41 0.46 12.31 3.04
N GLU A 42 0.80 12.97 4.12
CA GLU A 42 0.43 14.38 4.39
C GLU A 42 1.42 15.37 3.75
N ASP A 43 2.59 14.91 3.34
CA ASP A 43 3.61 15.77 2.75
C ASP A 43 3.27 16.13 1.30
N GLN A 44 3.26 17.44 1.02
CA GLN A 44 2.91 17.98 -0.29
C GLN A 44 3.89 17.55 -1.39
N GLN A 45 5.18 17.46 -1.08
CA GLN A 45 6.17 17.07 -2.08
C GLN A 45 5.93 15.64 -2.57
N HIS A 46 5.55 14.71 -1.68
CA HIS A 46 5.17 13.35 -2.08
C HIS A 46 3.95 13.35 -3.00
N ARG A 47 2.89 14.10 -2.65
CA ARG A 47 1.66 14.19 -3.45
C ARG A 47 1.93 14.76 -4.84
N LEU A 48 2.69 15.87 -4.91
CA LEU A 48 3.04 16.53 -6.15
C LEU A 48 3.94 15.65 -7.04
N THR A 49 4.92 14.97 -6.44
CA THR A 49 5.80 14.07 -7.20
C THR A 49 5.03 12.88 -7.77
N VAL A 50 4.12 12.29 -6.99
CA VAL A 50 3.28 11.16 -7.46
C VAL A 50 2.38 11.57 -8.63
N SER A 51 1.95 12.83 -8.70
CA SER A 51 1.15 13.32 -9.83
C SER A 51 1.89 13.29 -11.18
N GLY A 52 3.22 13.14 -11.15
CA GLY A 52 4.05 12.99 -12.33
C GLY A 52 4.48 11.54 -12.63
N PHE A 53 4.06 10.57 -11.82
CA PHE A 53 4.41 9.16 -12.06
C PHE A 53 3.50 8.52 -13.12
N ASP A 54 4.05 7.62 -13.87
CA ASP A 54 3.36 6.78 -14.87
C ASP A 54 3.03 5.37 -14.38
N VAL A 55 3.28 5.10 -13.10
CA VAL A 55 3.04 3.82 -12.44
C VAL A 55 1.94 3.91 -11.39
N ALA A 56 1.29 2.78 -11.11
CA ALA A 56 0.28 2.69 -10.07
C ALA A 56 0.86 3.10 -8.71
N SER A 57 0.16 4.03 -8.03
CA SER A 57 0.66 4.64 -6.79
C SER A 57 -0.38 4.58 -5.68
N GLY A 58 -0.05 3.89 -4.60
CA GLY A 58 -0.92 3.71 -3.44
C GLY A 58 -0.63 4.73 -2.33
N MET A 59 -1.65 5.50 -1.95
CA MET A 59 -1.60 6.41 -0.81
C MET A 59 -2.09 5.70 0.45
N LYS A 60 -1.18 5.40 1.39
CA LYS A 60 -1.58 4.81 2.69
C LYS A 60 -2.34 5.85 3.52
N ASN A 61 -3.38 5.43 4.24
CA ASN A 61 -3.96 6.31 5.25
C ASN A 61 -2.88 6.71 6.29
N PRO A 62 -2.94 7.94 6.83
CA PRO A 62 -2.00 8.36 7.87
C PRO A 62 -2.11 7.48 9.12
N THR A 63 -1.14 7.57 10.01
CA THR A 63 -1.13 6.78 11.26
C THR A 63 -2.36 7.02 12.12
N SER A 64 -2.97 8.21 12.04
CA SER A 64 -4.25 8.54 12.69
C SER A 64 -5.44 7.73 12.18
N GLY A 65 -5.36 7.20 10.95
CA GLY A 65 -6.46 6.48 10.30
C GLY A 65 -7.46 7.38 9.56
N ASP A 66 -7.15 8.65 9.37
CA ASP A 66 -8.04 9.61 8.73
C ASP A 66 -8.19 9.34 7.23
N PHE A 67 -9.40 8.95 6.81
CA PHE A 67 -9.72 8.70 5.39
C PHE A 67 -9.75 9.97 4.57
N SER A 68 -10.16 11.11 5.15
CA SER A 68 -10.22 12.38 4.42
C SER A 68 -8.84 12.84 4.00
N VAL A 69 -7.84 12.70 4.88
CA VAL A 69 -6.43 13.00 4.56
C VAL A 69 -5.90 12.11 3.45
N MET A 70 -6.20 10.81 3.52
CA MET A 70 -5.81 9.83 2.50
C MET A 70 -6.45 10.17 1.14
N LEU A 71 -7.75 10.41 1.11
CA LEU A 71 -8.49 10.72 -0.11
C LEU A 71 -8.07 12.06 -0.72
N ASN A 72 -7.81 13.09 0.10
CA ASN A 72 -7.22 14.35 -0.35
C ASN A 72 -5.84 14.14 -1.00
N SER A 73 -5.07 13.17 -0.51
CA SER A 73 -3.77 12.83 -1.09
C SER A 73 -3.91 12.16 -2.45
N VAL A 74 -4.90 11.28 -2.61
CA VAL A 74 -5.25 10.68 -3.90
C VAL A 74 -5.73 11.76 -4.87
N TYR A 75 -6.64 12.63 -4.43
CA TYR A 75 -7.14 13.75 -5.23
C TYR A 75 -6.00 14.62 -5.75
N ALA A 76 -5.12 15.07 -4.86
CA ALA A 76 -3.97 15.88 -5.25
C ALA A 76 -3.09 15.16 -6.28
N ALA A 77 -2.79 13.88 -6.07
CA ALA A 77 -1.93 13.13 -6.97
C ALA A 77 -2.59 12.79 -8.31
N GLN A 78 -3.93 12.73 -8.39
CA GLN A 78 -4.66 12.51 -9.65
C GLN A 78 -4.77 13.77 -10.53
N HIS A 79 -4.44 14.95 -9.99
CA HIS A 79 -4.55 16.22 -10.71
C HIS A 79 -3.20 16.75 -11.18
N PRO A 80 -3.16 17.54 -12.25
CA PRO A 80 -1.96 18.20 -12.73
C PRO A 80 -1.49 19.28 -11.76
N HIS A 81 -0.18 19.45 -11.66
CA HIS A 81 0.46 20.45 -10.82
C HIS A 81 1.60 21.15 -11.54
N HIS A 82 1.86 22.38 -11.10
CA HIS A 82 3.00 23.19 -11.51
C HIS A 82 3.78 23.61 -10.25
N PHE A 83 5.04 23.16 -10.11
CA PHE A 83 5.83 23.38 -8.91
C PHE A 83 7.33 23.34 -9.20
N VAL A 84 8.13 23.79 -8.23
CA VAL A 84 9.58 23.70 -8.32
C VAL A 84 10.07 22.40 -7.67
N TYR A 85 10.79 21.61 -8.44
CA TYR A 85 11.40 20.36 -7.99
C TYR A 85 12.89 20.34 -8.35
N ARG A 86 13.77 20.18 -7.37
CA ARG A 86 15.25 20.17 -7.57
C ARG A 86 15.78 21.38 -8.34
N GLY A 87 15.18 22.55 -8.17
CA GLY A 87 15.56 23.80 -8.85
C GLY A 87 15.04 23.92 -10.29
N TYR A 88 14.24 22.98 -10.75
CA TYR A 88 13.54 23.03 -12.03
C TYR A 88 12.07 23.35 -11.81
N GLU A 89 11.49 24.12 -12.71
CA GLU A 89 10.05 24.28 -12.84
C GLU A 89 9.49 23.03 -13.53
N VAL A 90 8.55 22.35 -12.87
CA VAL A 90 8.01 21.07 -13.31
C VAL A 90 6.50 21.17 -13.46
N GLU A 91 5.98 20.68 -14.57
CA GLU A 91 4.57 20.45 -14.81
C GLU A 91 4.28 18.95 -14.80
N THR A 92 3.20 18.54 -14.12
CA THR A 92 2.71 17.17 -14.10
C THR A 92 1.33 17.07 -14.70
N THR A 93 0.96 15.89 -15.17
CA THR A 93 -0.34 15.65 -15.82
C THR A 93 -1.40 15.07 -14.89
N GLY A 94 -1.02 14.76 -13.67
CA GLY A 94 -1.82 13.93 -12.75
C GLY A 94 -1.63 12.43 -13.03
N ASN A 95 -1.68 11.63 -11.98
CA ASN A 95 -1.55 10.18 -12.07
C ASN A 95 -2.91 9.51 -11.81
N PRO A 96 -3.67 9.14 -12.85
CA PRO A 96 -4.99 8.53 -12.71
C PRO A 96 -4.94 7.13 -12.07
N LEU A 97 -3.77 6.51 -11.96
CA LEU A 97 -3.59 5.22 -11.31
C LEU A 97 -3.36 5.32 -9.81
N THR A 98 -3.37 6.55 -9.26
CA THR A 98 -3.28 6.76 -7.82
C THR A 98 -4.53 6.25 -7.12
N HIS A 99 -4.34 5.52 -6.02
CA HIS A 99 -5.41 4.86 -5.28
C HIS A 99 -5.09 4.78 -3.78
N VAL A 100 -6.01 4.27 -2.99
CA VAL A 100 -5.86 4.20 -1.53
C VAL A 100 -5.26 2.88 -1.05
N VAL A 101 -4.55 2.94 0.09
CA VAL A 101 -4.07 1.75 0.80
C VAL A 101 -4.47 1.85 2.26
N LEU A 102 -5.27 0.89 2.73
CA LEU A 102 -5.77 0.82 4.10
C LEU A 102 -4.81 0.00 4.97
N ARG A 103 -4.22 0.64 5.99
CA ARG A 103 -3.23 -0.01 6.87
C ARG A 103 -3.62 -0.06 8.35
N GLY A 104 -4.85 0.35 8.69
CA GLY A 104 -5.29 0.56 10.05
C GLY A 104 -4.74 1.85 10.67
N ALA A 105 -5.06 2.09 11.91
CA ALA A 105 -4.70 3.28 12.67
C ALA A 105 -3.98 2.96 13.97
N VAL A 106 -3.25 3.95 14.49
CA VAL A 106 -2.65 3.92 15.83
C VAL A 106 -3.04 5.20 16.55
N SER A 107 -3.68 5.06 17.70
CA SER A 107 -4.03 6.21 18.54
C SER A 107 -2.78 6.81 19.22
N LYS A 108 -2.89 8.02 19.75
CA LYS A 108 -1.84 8.66 20.56
C LYS A 108 -1.42 7.85 21.79
N HIS A 109 -2.21 6.89 22.19
CA HIS A 109 -1.93 5.99 23.32
C HIS A 109 -1.36 4.63 22.87
N GLY A 110 -1.08 4.45 21.58
CA GLY A 110 -0.53 3.21 21.02
C GLY A 110 -1.56 2.12 20.73
N ASN A 111 -2.86 2.38 20.92
CA ASN A 111 -3.89 1.41 20.59
C ASN A 111 -4.08 1.35 19.08
N THR A 112 -4.15 0.14 18.55
CA THR A 112 -4.42 -0.10 17.12
C THR A 112 -5.92 -0.20 16.87
N THR A 113 -6.36 0.35 15.72
CA THR A 113 -7.71 0.23 15.20
C THR A 113 -7.62 -0.27 13.77
N GLN A 114 -8.42 -1.26 13.45
CA GLN A 114 -8.53 -1.83 12.10
C GLN A 114 -9.37 -0.90 11.20
N ASN A 115 -9.20 -1.04 9.87
CA ASN A 115 -9.99 -0.34 8.88
C ASN A 115 -10.24 -1.18 7.61
N TYR A 116 -10.44 -2.50 7.79
CA TYR A 116 -10.72 -3.45 6.73
C TYR A 116 -12.06 -4.19 6.89
N HIS A 117 -12.80 -3.93 7.97
CA HIS A 117 -14.10 -4.54 8.18
C HIS A 117 -15.11 -4.05 7.15
N TYR A 118 -16.22 -4.76 7.02
CA TYR A 118 -17.25 -4.47 6.03
C TYR A 118 -17.69 -3.00 6.05
N GLU A 119 -17.96 -2.46 7.23
CA GLU A 119 -18.42 -1.10 7.46
C GLU A 119 -17.36 -0.05 7.05
N ASP A 120 -16.09 -0.33 7.32
CA ASP A 120 -14.98 0.53 6.91
C ASP A 120 -14.86 0.61 5.39
N LEU A 121 -14.99 -0.55 4.73
CA LEU A 121 -14.90 -0.65 3.27
C LEU A 121 -16.11 0.02 2.58
N ILE A 122 -17.32 -0.13 3.10
CA ILE A 122 -18.52 0.58 2.60
C ILE A 122 -18.34 2.09 2.76
N ARG A 123 -17.93 2.54 3.96
CA ARG A 123 -17.65 3.97 4.19
C ARG A 123 -16.61 4.52 3.22
N LEU A 124 -15.56 3.75 2.93
CA LEU A 124 -14.58 4.15 1.93
C LEU A 124 -15.21 4.32 0.54
N CYS A 125 -16.07 3.38 0.12
CA CYS A 125 -16.77 3.46 -1.17
C CYS A 125 -17.60 4.75 -1.27
N GLU A 126 -18.37 5.07 -0.23
CA GLU A 126 -19.19 6.28 -0.16
C GLU A 126 -18.33 7.55 -0.27
N MET A 127 -17.30 7.67 0.56
CA MET A 127 -16.41 8.84 0.57
C MET A 127 -15.65 8.99 -0.76
N TYR A 128 -15.29 7.88 -1.41
CA TYR A 128 -14.58 7.91 -2.69
C TYR A 128 -15.49 8.45 -3.80
N GLN A 129 -16.76 8.07 -3.79
CA GLN A 129 -17.77 8.56 -4.76
C GLN A 129 -18.06 10.06 -4.59
N GLU A 130 -18.10 10.55 -3.34
CA GLU A 130 -18.37 11.96 -3.05
C GLU A 130 -17.27 12.91 -3.52
N MET A 131 -16.04 12.43 -3.70
CA MET A 131 -14.87 13.25 -4.02
C MET A 131 -14.56 13.36 -5.52
N ASP A 132 -15.37 12.78 -6.40
CA ASP A 132 -15.12 12.79 -7.86
C ASP A 132 -13.70 12.28 -8.22
N LEU A 133 -13.28 11.23 -7.56
CA LEU A 133 -12.01 10.57 -7.82
C LEU A 133 -12.12 9.57 -8.96
N VAL A 134 -11.12 9.55 -9.83
CA VAL A 134 -11.01 8.53 -10.89
C VAL A 134 -10.42 7.24 -10.34
N ASN A 135 -10.60 6.12 -11.05
CA ASN A 135 -10.00 4.82 -10.72
C ASN A 135 -10.33 4.33 -9.29
N PRO A 136 -11.59 3.94 -9.02
CA PRO A 136 -11.99 3.45 -7.71
C PRO A 136 -11.23 2.16 -7.37
N ALA A 137 -10.14 2.31 -6.61
CA ALA A 137 -9.27 1.23 -6.23
C ALA A 137 -8.75 1.39 -4.81
N ALA A 138 -8.78 0.29 -4.07
CA ALA A 138 -8.22 0.17 -2.74
C ALA A 138 -7.40 -1.11 -2.63
N VAL A 139 -6.26 -1.01 -1.95
CA VAL A 139 -5.47 -2.16 -1.49
C VAL A 139 -5.56 -2.22 0.03
N VAL A 140 -5.85 -3.38 0.58
CA VAL A 140 -5.87 -3.58 2.03
C VAL A 140 -4.54 -4.15 2.48
N ASP A 141 -3.80 -3.37 3.25
CA ASP A 141 -2.60 -3.82 3.95
C ASP A 141 -3.04 -4.64 5.17
N VAL A 142 -2.87 -5.94 5.07
CA VAL A 142 -3.38 -6.90 6.07
C VAL A 142 -2.45 -7.11 7.26
N ASN A 143 -1.29 -6.44 7.27
CA ASN A 143 -0.38 -6.40 8.40
C ASN A 143 -0.50 -5.07 9.19
N HIS A 144 0.59 -4.46 9.57
CA HIS A 144 0.66 -3.20 10.33
C HIS A 144 -0.39 -3.10 11.44
N SER A 145 -1.17 -2.02 11.48
CA SER A 145 -2.19 -1.83 12.51
C SER A 145 -3.43 -2.69 12.30
N ASN A 146 -3.69 -3.13 11.06
CA ASN A 146 -4.80 -4.02 10.76
C ASN A 146 -4.65 -5.39 11.44
N SER A 147 -3.43 -5.91 11.54
CA SER A 147 -3.15 -7.15 12.29
C SER A 147 -2.79 -6.90 13.77
N GLY A 148 -2.67 -5.63 14.19
CA GLY A 148 -2.08 -5.29 15.49
C GLY A 148 -0.64 -5.81 15.62
N LYS A 149 0.09 -5.91 14.50
CA LYS A 149 1.44 -6.49 14.38
C LYS A 149 1.53 -8.00 14.70
N LYS A 150 0.40 -8.68 14.72
CA LYS A 150 0.34 -10.14 14.84
C LYS A 150 0.35 -10.74 13.44
N PHE A 151 1.51 -10.99 12.88
CA PHE A 151 1.68 -11.31 11.47
C PHE A 151 0.86 -12.52 10.97
N LYS A 152 0.56 -13.50 11.82
CA LYS A 152 -0.31 -14.64 11.47
C LYS A 152 -1.77 -14.27 11.27
N GLU A 153 -2.23 -13.13 11.84
CA GLU A 153 -3.57 -12.60 11.59
C GLU A 153 -3.79 -12.20 10.12
N GLN A 154 -2.74 -11.94 9.37
CA GLN A 154 -2.83 -11.61 7.94
C GLN A 154 -3.69 -12.63 7.18
N ILE A 155 -3.56 -13.92 7.50
CA ILE A 155 -4.32 -15.00 6.84
C ILE A 155 -5.82 -14.85 7.09
N ARG A 156 -6.22 -14.58 8.34
CA ARG A 156 -7.61 -14.37 8.70
C ARG A 156 -8.18 -13.11 8.06
N ILE A 157 -7.42 -12.03 8.10
CA ILE A 157 -7.83 -10.72 7.56
C ILE A 157 -8.04 -10.81 6.05
N VAL A 158 -7.15 -11.48 5.31
CA VAL A 158 -7.34 -11.72 3.88
C VAL A 158 -8.65 -12.44 3.61
N LYS A 159 -8.95 -13.51 4.35
CA LYS A 159 -10.21 -14.28 4.18
C LYS A 159 -11.44 -13.40 4.42
N GLU A 160 -11.41 -12.53 5.42
CA GLU A 160 -12.48 -11.58 5.71
C GLU A 160 -12.66 -10.56 4.58
N VAL A 161 -11.58 -9.95 4.10
CA VAL A 161 -11.60 -9.00 2.98
C VAL A 161 -12.14 -9.67 1.70
N MET A 162 -11.68 -10.89 1.40
CA MET A 162 -12.16 -11.65 0.25
C MET A 162 -13.64 -12.04 0.38
N HIS A 163 -14.10 -12.40 1.58
CA HIS A 163 -15.52 -12.64 1.85
C HIS A 163 -16.35 -11.36 1.63
N ASN A 164 -15.92 -10.22 2.15
CA ASN A 164 -16.59 -8.94 1.96
C ASN A 164 -16.73 -8.58 0.47
N ARG A 165 -15.73 -8.90 -0.36
CA ARG A 165 -15.80 -8.74 -1.83
C ARG A 165 -16.84 -9.68 -2.48
N GLN A 166 -17.10 -10.84 -1.90
CA GLN A 166 -18.09 -11.77 -2.44
C GLN A 166 -19.53 -11.34 -2.12
N VAL A 167 -19.76 -10.70 -0.98
CA VAL A 167 -21.10 -10.32 -0.51
C VAL A 167 -21.50 -8.90 -0.89
N SER A 168 -20.58 -8.04 -1.32
CA SER A 168 -20.84 -6.67 -1.73
C SER A 168 -20.21 -6.36 -3.09
N SER A 169 -21.06 -5.93 -4.06
CA SER A 169 -20.60 -5.45 -5.36
C SER A 169 -19.72 -4.21 -5.27
N ASP A 170 -20.03 -3.29 -4.36
CA ASP A 170 -19.30 -2.05 -4.19
C ASP A 170 -17.91 -2.30 -3.63
N ILE A 171 -17.79 -3.16 -2.61
CA ILE A 171 -16.50 -3.59 -2.09
C ILE A 171 -15.72 -4.36 -3.16
N LYS A 172 -16.37 -5.23 -3.94
CA LYS A 172 -15.73 -5.95 -5.05
C LYS A 172 -15.19 -4.99 -6.11
N HIS A 173 -15.93 -3.93 -6.38
CA HIS A 173 -15.50 -2.89 -7.33
C HIS A 173 -14.36 -2.04 -6.77
N MET A 174 -14.39 -1.70 -5.49
CA MET A 174 -13.40 -0.85 -4.84
C MET A 174 -12.11 -1.60 -4.49
N VAL A 175 -12.19 -2.73 -3.77
CA VAL A 175 -11.01 -3.44 -3.28
C VAL A 175 -10.41 -4.31 -4.39
N LYS A 176 -9.26 -3.90 -4.90
CA LYS A 176 -8.56 -4.57 -6.02
C LYS A 176 -7.49 -5.56 -5.56
N GLY A 177 -7.00 -5.43 -4.35
CA GLY A 177 -5.91 -6.27 -3.86
C GLY A 177 -5.67 -6.20 -2.36
N VAL A 178 -4.75 -7.03 -1.92
CA VAL A 178 -4.24 -7.05 -0.56
C VAL A 178 -2.73 -6.87 -0.57
N MET A 179 -2.18 -6.32 0.49
CA MET A 179 -0.75 -6.16 0.71
C MET A 179 -0.35 -7.04 1.90
N ILE A 180 0.50 -8.03 1.63
CA ILE A 180 0.91 -9.06 2.59
C ILE A 180 2.39 -8.86 2.89
N GLU A 181 2.78 -8.89 4.16
CA GLU A 181 4.17 -8.94 4.57
C GLU A 181 4.62 -10.38 4.76
N SER A 182 5.53 -10.80 3.92
CA SER A 182 6.01 -12.17 3.78
C SER A 182 7.52 -12.21 3.62
N TYR A 183 8.13 -13.25 4.14
CA TYR A 183 9.55 -13.53 3.97
C TYR A 183 9.77 -15.05 3.82
N ILE A 184 11.02 -15.50 3.67
CA ILE A 184 11.32 -16.95 3.58
C ILE A 184 11.03 -17.61 4.93
N GLU A 185 11.60 -17.04 6.01
CA GLU A 185 11.40 -17.50 7.38
C GLU A 185 10.38 -16.63 8.10
N GLU A 186 9.50 -17.24 8.89
CA GLU A 186 8.46 -16.51 9.62
C GLU A 186 9.00 -15.63 10.75
N GLY A 187 8.23 -14.61 11.08
CA GLY A 187 8.53 -13.70 12.19
C GLY A 187 9.57 -12.64 11.82
N ASN A 188 10.35 -12.25 12.81
CA ASN A 188 11.46 -11.31 12.64
C ASN A 188 12.65 -11.67 13.54
N GLN A 189 13.77 -11.01 13.30
CA GLN A 189 15.02 -11.17 14.05
C GLN A 189 15.57 -9.82 14.49
N LYS A 190 16.48 -9.83 15.44
CA LYS A 190 17.24 -8.65 15.82
C LYS A 190 18.35 -8.36 14.80
N ILE A 191 18.69 -7.10 14.65
CA ILE A 191 19.87 -6.71 13.86
C ILE A 191 21.10 -7.38 14.51
N GLY A 192 21.83 -8.17 13.73
CA GLY A 192 23.00 -8.93 14.21
C GLY A 192 22.78 -10.43 14.36
N ASP A 193 21.55 -10.94 14.32
CA ASP A 193 21.30 -12.39 14.40
C ASP A 193 21.68 -13.12 13.09
N HIS A 194 21.70 -12.40 11.96
CA HIS A 194 22.11 -12.86 10.62
C HIS A 194 21.40 -14.13 10.12
N ILE A 195 20.16 -14.36 10.52
CA ILE A 195 19.37 -15.49 10.03
C ILE A 195 18.94 -15.19 8.59
N TYR A 196 19.42 -15.97 7.64
CA TYR A 196 19.09 -15.81 6.22
C TYR A 196 17.58 -15.95 6.00
N GLY A 197 17.02 -15.05 5.17
CA GLY A 197 15.61 -15.12 4.80
C GLY A 197 14.62 -14.70 5.88
N LYS A 198 15.07 -14.07 6.98
CA LYS A 198 14.22 -13.59 8.07
C LYS A 198 14.22 -12.07 8.16
N SER A 199 13.05 -11.46 8.35
CA SER A 199 12.88 -10.00 8.45
C SER A 199 13.66 -9.40 9.61
N ILE A 200 14.28 -8.24 9.41
CA ILE A 200 14.91 -7.43 10.48
C ILE A 200 14.04 -6.24 10.94
N THR A 201 12.83 -6.14 10.41
CA THR A 201 11.85 -5.09 10.73
C THR A 201 10.58 -5.71 11.29
N ASP A 202 9.44 -5.49 10.67
CA ASP A 202 8.18 -6.07 11.12
C ASP A 202 8.14 -7.60 10.90
N PRO A 203 7.49 -8.36 11.78
CA PRO A 203 7.37 -9.81 11.62
C PRO A 203 6.50 -10.17 10.43
N CYS A 204 6.93 -11.13 9.64
CA CYS A 204 6.34 -11.55 8.37
C CYS A 204 5.79 -12.98 8.41
N LEU A 205 4.86 -13.29 7.52
CA LEU A 205 4.51 -14.69 7.22
C LEU A 205 5.73 -15.41 6.61
N GLY A 206 5.88 -16.68 6.91
CA GLY A 206 6.85 -17.54 6.25
C GLY A 206 6.39 -17.96 4.86
N TRP A 207 7.29 -18.62 4.11
CA TRP A 207 7.04 -19.04 2.73
C TRP A 207 5.81 -19.95 2.60
N GLU A 208 5.69 -20.97 3.45
CA GLU A 208 4.59 -21.96 3.38
C GLU A 208 3.23 -21.31 3.60
N ASP A 209 3.09 -20.52 4.67
CA ASP A 209 1.85 -19.78 4.96
C ASP A 209 1.50 -18.80 3.83
N SER A 210 2.50 -18.15 3.25
CA SER A 210 2.31 -17.19 2.15
C SER A 210 1.85 -17.88 0.87
N ARG A 211 2.45 -19.02 0.52
CA ARG A 211 2.06 -19.85 -0.62
C ARG A 211 0.61 -20.32 -0.49
N ASP A 212 0.27 -20.87 0.67
CA ASP A 212 -1.08 -21.42 0.92
C ASP A 212 -2.14 -20.31 0.94
N LEU A 213 -1.75 -19.12 1.43
CA LEU A 213 -2.61 -17.93 1.38
C LEU A 213 -2.86 -17.46 -0.05
N ILE A 214 -1.86 -17.47 -0.94
CA ILE A 214 -2.02 -17.12 -2.36
C ILE A 214 -3.01 -18.09 -3.04
N TYR A 215 -2.89 -19.39 -2.80
CA TYR A 215 -3.87 -20.37 -3.31
C TYR A 215 -5.28 -20.12 -2.77
N THR A 216 -5.39 -19.81 -1.48
CA THR A 216 -6.69 -19.46 -0.86
C THR A 216 -7.30 -18.23 -1.54
N ILE A 217 -6.52 -17.17 -1.81
CA ILE A 217 -7.00 -15.98 -2.53
C ILE A 217 -7.48 -16.36 -3.93
N ALA A 218 -6.70 -17.17 -4.66
CA ALA A 218 -7.05 -17.60 -6.01
C ALA A 218 -8.38 -18.38 -6.04
N ASP A 219 -8.60 -19.24 -5.08
CA ASP A 219 -9.86 -20.00 -4.97
C ASP A 219 -11.05 -19.10 -4.63
N MET A 220 -10.86 -18.08 -3.78
CA MET A 220 -11.90 -17.10 -3.42
C MET A 220 -12.20 -16.07 -4.52
N CYS A 221 -11.35 -15.96 -5.54
CA CYS A 221 -11.58 -15.08 -6.71
C CYS A 221 -12.46 -15.72 -7.79
N ARG A 222 -12.69 -17.03 -7.72
CA ARG A 222 -13.58 -17.77 -8.65
C ARG A 222 -15.04 -17.54 -8.31
#